data_1760dc8aaf944c71ab54d4157cd9e88a
#
_entry.id   1760dc8aaf944c71ab54d4157cd9e88a
#
_cell.length_a   1.000
_cell.length_b   1.000
_cell.length_c   1.000
_cell.angle_alpha   90.00
_cell.angle_beta   90.00
_cell.angle_gamma   90.00
#
_symmetry.space_group_name_H-M   'P 1'
#
loop_
_entity.id
_entity.type
_entity.pdbx_description
1 polymer ?
#
loop_
_entity_poly.entity_id
_entity_poly.type
_entity_poly.pdbx_seq_one_letter_code
_entity_poly.pdbx_strand_id
1 'polypeptide(L)'
;MKNFISALAGVGLGLLVEAAAWAQSVFVISLSSSQAQIVVNGTAARSLWIGETSPEGVRLSDIRNGLASFEAGGRRFTLGLGQSSVAETVLRASSSGHFFANAVLNGVTFPAVIDTGATLVVLNWDQAERMGIDVRQSQRVMTHTANGPAPAYVITLASVQVGEIGLLNVPAMVIEGGDEKLPAVLIGMSFLKHVEMRRTGQTMTLTRSSPQ
;
A
#
# COMPACT_ATOMS: atom_id res chain seq x y z
N MET A 1 -6.39 -14.31 -76.56
CA MET A 1 -5.42 -14.34 -75.46
C MET A 1 -5.95 -13.43 -74.36
N LYS A 2 -6.54 -13.99 -73.31
CA LYS A 2 -7.20 -13.25 -72.22
C LYS A 2 -6.34 -13.38 -70.97
N ASN A 3 -5.81 -12.27 -70.51
CA ASN A 3 -5.02 -12.21 -69.24
C ASN A 3 -5.99 -12.11 -68.04
N PHE A 4 -5.96 -13.11 -67.18
CA PHE A 4 -6.59 -13.06 -65.87
C PHE A 4 -5.60 -12.49 -64.87
N ILE A 5 -5.95 -11.35 -64.30
CA ILE A 5 -5.24 -10.77 -63.16
C ILE A 5 -6.01 -11.20 -61.92
N SER A 6 -5.40 -12.08 -61.11
CA SER A 6 -5.90 -12.46 -59.80
C SER A 6 -5.51 -11.38 -58.80
N ALA A 7 -6.49 -10.73 -58.20
CA ALA A 7 -6.30 -9.85 -57.03
C ALA A 7 -6.23 -10.70 -55.78
N LEU A 8 -5.07 -10.73 -55.09
CA LEU A 8 -4.94 -11.23 -53.75
C LEU A 8 -5.45 -10.17 -52.76
N ALA A 9 -6.59 -10.46 -52.16
CA ALA A 9 -7.05 -9.69 -50.98
C ALA A 9 -6.23 -10.12 -49.76
N GLY A 10 -5.31 -9.26 -49.30
CA GLY A 10 -4.61 -9.44 -48.04
C GLY A 10 -5.55 -9.12 -46.88
N VAL A 11 -5.96 -10.15 -46.16
CA VAL A 11 -6.64 -10.00 -44.84
C VAL A 11 -5.57 -9.62 -43.82
N GLY A 12 -5.49 -8.32 -43.52
CA GLY A 12 -4.69 -7.83 -42.42
C GLY A 12 -5.31 -8.27 -41.07
N LEU A 13 -4.70 -9.29 -40.46
CA LEU A 13 -5.02 -9.71 -39.11
C LEU A 13 -4.49 -8.64 -38.15
N GLY A 14 -5.33 -7.66 -37.82
CA GLY A 14 -5.05 -6.70 -36.77
C GLY A 14 -4.95 -7.43 -35.43
N LEU A 15 -3.74 -7.61 -34.91
CA LEU A 15 -3.51 -7.96 -33.51
C LEU A 15 -4.07 -6.84 -32.66
N LEU A 16 -5.27 -7.02 -32.11
CA LEU A 16 -5.76 -6.28 -30.97
C LEU A 16 -4.85 -6.64 -29.78
N VAL A 17 -3.83 -5.84 -29.55
CA VAL A 17 -3.14 -5.83 -28.26
C VAL A 17 -4.14 -5.25 -27.28
N GLU A 18 -4.90 -6.12 -26.61
CA GLU A 18 -5.59 -5.72 -25.39
C GLU A 18 -4.51 -5.27 -24.40
N ALA A 19 -4.32 -3.95 -24.28
CA ALA A 19 -3.59 -3.38 -23.20
C ALA A 19 -4.33 -3.81 -21.93
N ALA A 20 -3.77 -4.80 -21.21
CA ALA A 20 -4.23 -5.14 -19.89
C ALA A 20 -4.19 -3.84 -19.07
N ALA A 21 -5.35 -3.23 -18.88
CA ALA A 21 -5.51 -2.06 -18.02
C ALA A 21 -5.10 -2.51 -16.63
N TRP A 22 -3.90 -2.18 -16.23
CA TRP A 22 -3.37 -2.44 -14.88
C TRP A 22 -4.36 -1.83 -13.91
N ALA A 23 -5.04 -2.66 -13.15
CA ALA A 23 -6.01 -2.21 -12.16
C ALA A 23 -5.25 -1.36 -11.14
N GLN A 24 -5.47 -0.05 -11.18
CA GLN A 24 -4.86 0.86 -10.22
C GLN A 24 -5.43 0.54 -8.85
N SER A 25 -4.55 0.36 -7.88
CA SER A 25 -4.97 0.25 -6.50
C SER A 25 -5.17 1.62 -5.89
N VAL A 26 -6.26 1.79 -5.17
CA VAL A 26 -6.60 3.01 -4.45
C VAL A 26 -6.93 2.65 -3.02
N PHE A 27 -6.25 3.28 -2.06
CA PHE A 27 -6.53 3.17 -0.64
C PHE A 27 -6.92 4.54 -0.08
N VAL A 28 -8.06 4.62 0.62
CA VAL A 28 -8.58 5.86 1.20
C VAL A 28 -8.10 6.00 2.65
N ILE A 29 -7.28 7.02 2.91
CA ILE A 29 -6.70 7.28 4.24
C ILE A 29 -7.40 8.40 5.00
N SER A 30 -8.09 9.31 4.31
CA SER A 30 -8.91 10.35 4.90
C SER A 30 -10.07 10.70 3.97
N LEU A 31 -11.21 11.08 4.55
CA LEU A 31 -12.42 11.41 3.80
C LEU A 31 -13.18 12.56 4.49
N SER A 32 -13.49 13.60 3.73
CA SER A 32 -14.36 14.69 4.11
C SER A 32 -15.59 14.76 3.18
N SER A 33 -16.39 15.79 3.28
CA SER A 33 -17.56 15.99 2.39
C SER A 33 -17.20 16.34 0.94
N SER A 34 -15.97 16.84 0.69
CA SER A 34 -15.56 17.35 -0.63
C SER A 34 -14.18 16.90 -1.09
N GLN A 35 -13.43 16.20 -0.23
CA GLN A 35 -12.06 15.80 -0.47
C GLN A 35 -11.80 14.39 0.06
N ALA A 36 -11.03 13.61 -0.69
CA ALA A 36 -10.47 12.35 -0.24
C ALA A 36 -8.95 12.42 -0.28
N GLN A 37 -8.28 11.93 0.77
CA GLN A 37 -6.85 11.66 0.72
C GLN A 37 -6.65 10.18 0.42
N ILE A 38 -5.89 9.90 -0.64
CA ILE A 38 -5.71 8.55 -1.17
C ILE A 38 -4.24 8.21 -1.37
N VAL A 39 -3.95 6.93 -1.38
CA VAL A 39 -2.69 6.35 -1.86
C VAL A 39 -3.00 5.54 -3.11
N VAL A 40 -2.30 5.79 -4.21
CA VAL A 40 -2.46 5.08 -5.47
C VAL A 40 -1.21 4.25 -5.73
N ASN A 41 -1.36 2.95 -5.99
CA ASN A 41 -0.26 2.02 -6.31
C ASN A 41 0.89 2.07 -5.28
N GLY A 42 0.57 2.25 -3.98
CA GLY A 42 1.58 2.32 -2.92
C GLY A 42 2.53 3.52 -3.01
N THR A 43 2.15 4.61 -3.70
CA THR A 43 2.91 5.87 -3.76
C THR A 43 2.62 6.76 -2.54
N ALA A 44 3.23 7.95 -2.47
CA ALA A 44 2.93 8.91 -1.42
C ALA A 44 1.45 9.34 -1.46
N ALA A 45 0.89 9.61 -0.28
CA ALA A 45 -0.50 10.07 -0.16
C ALA A 45 -0.72 11.41 -0.88
N ARG A 46 -1.89 11.56 -1.49
CA ARG A 46 -2.32 12.81 -2.11
C ARG A 46 -3.79 13.09 -1.88
N SER A 47 -4.14 14.36 -1.81
CA SER A 47 -5.51 14.83 -1.67
C SER A 47 -6.12 15.11 -3.03
N LEU A 48 -7.35 14.67 -3.24
CA LEU A 48 -8.15 14.98 -4.41
C LEU A 48 -9.46 15.67 -3.96
N TRP A 49 -9.81 16.76 -4.61
CA TRP A 49 -11.14 17.35 -4.53
C TRP A 49 -12.10 16.64 -5.49
N ILE A 50 -13.40 16.72 -5.22
CA ILE A 50 -14.41 16.21 -6.17
C ILE A 50 -14.20 16.86 -7.54
N GLY A 51 -14.09 16.05 -8.57
CA GLY A 51 -13.80 16.43 -9.95
C GLY A 51 -12.33 16.37 -10.34
N GLU A 52 -11.39 16.31 -9.39
CA GLU A 52 -9.95 16.21 -9.67
C GLU A 52 -9.53 14.80 -10.07
N THR A 53 -8.43 14.75 -10.84
CA THR A 53 -7.79 13.53 -11.29
C THR A 53 -6.33 13.51 -10.84
N SER A 54 -5.89 12.41 -10.22
CA SER A 54 -4.49 12.23 -9.84
C SER A 54 -3.59 12.05 -11.07
N PRO A 55 -2.27 12.27 -10.97
CA PRO A 55 -1.32 11.97 -12.04
C PRO A 55 -1.37 10.52 -12.52
N GLU A 56 -1.78 9.58 -11.65
CA GLU A 56 -1.96 8.18 -11.97
C GLU A 56 -3.26 7.89 -12.73
N GLY A 57 -4.11 8.92 -12.96
CA GLY A 57 -5.36 8.79 -13.70
C GLY A 57 -6.57 8.34 -12.87
N VAL A 58 -6.50 8.46 -11.53
CA VAL A 58 -7.64 8.23 -10.64
C VAL A 58 -8.40 9.52 -10.44
N ARG A 59 -9.67 9.57 -10.85
CA ARG A 59 -10.56 10.71 -10.67
C ARG A 59 -11.51 10.50 -9.50
N LEU A 60 -11.59 11.46 -8.60
CA LEU A 60 -12.64 11.51 -7.57
C LEU A 60 -13.89 12.14 -8.18
N SER A 61 -14.96 11.38 -8.37
CA SER A 61 -16.18 11.85 -9.03
C SER A 61 -17.23 12.37 -8.06
N ASP A 62 -17.31 11.79 -6.85
CA ASP A 62 -18.34 12.16 -5.86
C ASP A 62 -17.98 11.68 -4.45
N ILE A 63 -18.58 12.30 -3.40
CA ILE A 63 -18.51 11.80 -2.02
C ILE A 63 -19.90 11.91 -1.41
N ARG A 64 -20.49 10.77 -1.00
CA ARG A 64 -21.81 10.69 -0.35
C ARG A 64 -21.85 9.64 0.73
N ASN A 65 -22.48 9.94 1.84
CA ASN A 65 -22.72 9.00 2.94
C ASN A 65 -21.44 8.31 3.46
N GLY A 66 -20.30 9.05 3.50
CA GLY A 66 -19.01 8.49 3.94
C GLY A 66 -18.34 7.58 2.91
N LEU A 67 -18.79 7.57 1.67
CA LEU A 67 -18.21 6.82 0.55
C LEU A 67 -17.76 7.76 -0.55
N ALA A 68 -16.55 7.56 -1.05
CA ALA A 68 -15.97 8.26 -2.20
C ALA A 68 -16.10 7.40 -3.46
N SER A 69 -16.60 7.98 -4.53
CA SER A 69 -16.70 7.35 -5.85
C SER A 69 -15.53 7.75 -6.71
N PHE A 70 -14.84 6.76 -7.26
CA PHE A 70 -13.66 6.94 -8.11
C PHE A 70 -13.88 6.38 -9.50
N GLU A 71 -13.18 6.98 -10.47
CA GLU A 71 -13.08 6.52 -11.85
C GLU A 71 -11.60 6.31 -12.19
N ALA A 72 -11.22 5.11 -12.63
CA ALA A 72 -9.86 4.79 -13.03
C ALA A 72 -9.86 3.64 -14.05
N GLY A 73 -9.06 3.74 -15.11
CA GLY A 73 -8.95 2.71 -16.14
C GLY A 73 -10.29 2.32 -16.78
N GLY A 74 -11.22 3.28 -16.95
CA GLY A 74 -12.57 3.02 -17.51
C GLY A 74 -13.54 2.32 -16.53
N ARG A 75 -13.14 2.09 -15.26
CA ARG A 75 -13.97 1.48 -14.24
C ARG A 75 -14.40 2.53 -13.22
N ARG A 76 -15.61 2.35 -12.68
CA ARG A 76 -16.10 3.12 -11.53
C ARG A 76 -16.20 2.20 -10.32
N PHE A 77 -15.74 2.68 -9.15
CA PHE A 77 -15.84 1.97 -7.89
C PHE A 77 -15.99 2.95 -6.73
N THR A 78 -16.45 2.45 -5.59
CA THR A 78 -16.73 3.27 -4.41
C THR A 78 -15.98 2.70 -3.20
N LEU A 79 -15.31 3.58 -2.44
CA LEU A 79 -14.54 3.21 -1.25
C LEU A 79 -14.89 4.14 -0.08
N GLY A 80 -14.98 3.55 1.11
CA GLY A 80 -15.03 4.27 2.37
C GLY A 80 -13.65 4.47 2.98
N LEU A 81 -13.61 5.17 4.10
CA LEU A 81 -12.39 5.36 4.89
C LEU A 81 -11.76 4.00 5.26
N GLY A 82 -10.45 3.86 5.05
CA GLY A 82 -9.70 2.63 5.30
C GLY A 82 -9.95 1.50 4.31
N GLN A 83 -10.67 1.73 3.22
CA GLN A 83 -10.90 0.73 2.19
C GLN A 83 -9.92 0.85 1.05
N SER A 84 -9.57 -0.31 0.45
CA SER A 84 -8.75 -0.44 -0.76
C SER A 84 -9.57 -1.02 -1.90
N SER A 85 -9.28 -0.58 -3.12
CA SER A 85 -9.89 -1.14 -4.34
C SER A 85 -9.35 -2.54 -4.71
N VAL A 86 -8.24 -2.95 -4.10
CA VAL A 86 -7.59 -4.26 -4.26
C VAL A 86 -7.39 -4.86 -2.87
N ALA A 87 -7.68 -6.14 -2.73
CA ALA A 87 -7.60 -6.85 -1.46
C ALA A 87 -6.37 -7.77 -1.34
N GLU A 88 -5.50 -7.80 -2.35
CA GLU A 88 -4.39 -8.75 -2.44
C GLU A 88 -3.09 -8.06 -2.83
N THR A 89 -1.98 -8.51 -2.23
CA THR A 89 -0.62 -8.09 -2.58
C THR A 89 0.27 -9.31 -2.72
N VAL A 90 1.03 -9.37 -3.81
CA VAL A 90 1.99 -10.44 -4.07
C VAL A 90 3.41 -9.92 -3.92
N LEU A 91 4.17 -10.51 -3.01
CA LEU A 91 5.56 -10.18 -2.72
C LEU A 91 6.49 -11.31 -3.18
N ARG A 92 7.69 -10.96 -3.62
CA ARG A 92 8.74 -11.91 -3.95
C ARG A 92 9.84 -11.91 -2.89
N ALA A 93 10.33 -13.10 -2.55
CA ALA A 93 11.46 -13.21 -1.66
C ALA A 93 12.74 -12.65 -2.29
N SER A 94 13.56 -11.99 -1.49
CA SER A 94 14.94 -11.66 -1.85
C SER A 94 15.82 -12.90 -1.91
N SER A 95 17.06 -12.76 -2.36
CA SER A 95 18.06 -13.83 -2.32
C SER A 95 18.33 -14.36 -0.91
N SER A 96 18.11 -13.55 0.13
CA SER A 96 18.21 -13.93 1.54
C SER A 96 16.93 -14.57 2.10
N GLY A 97 15.87 -14.72 1.28
CA GLY A 97 14.59 -15.33 1.68
C GLY A 97 13.63 -14.39 2.41
N HIS A 98 13.98 -13.11 2.59
CA HIS A 98 13.11 -12.09 3.17
C HIS A 98 12.16 -11.49 2.15
N PHE A 99 10.97 -11.08 2.59
CA PHE A 99 9.99 -10.39 1.76
C PHE A 99 10.04 -8.89 2.04
N PHE A 100 10.45 -8.13 1.02
CA PHE A 100 10.50 -6.67 1.07
C PHE A 100 9.31 -6.08 0.30
N ALA A 101 8.87 -4.91 0.74
CA ALA A 101 7.83 -4.11 0.11
C ALA A 101 8.14 -2.62 0.27
N ASN A 102 7.49 -1.78 -0.53
CA ASN A 102 7.31 -0.39 -0.14
C ASN A 102 6.08 -0.31 0.75
N ALA A 103 6.22 0.30 1.92
CA ALA A 103 5.13 0.59 2.82
C ALA A 103 4.87 2.10 2.87
N VAL A 104 3.61 2.50 2.84
CA VAL A 104 3.20 3.89 3.05
C VAL A 104 2.63 4.03 4.46
N LEU A 105 3.32 4.79 5.31
CA LEU A 105 2.97 5.02 6.71
C LEU A 105 2.60 6.50 6.87
N ASN A 106 1.40 6.79 7.32
CA ASN A 106 0.86 8.15 7.41
C ASN A 106 1.10 8.99 6.14
N GLY A 107 1.02 8.36 4.96
CA GLY A 107 1.22 9.01 3.67
C GLY A 107 2.66 9.16 3.19
N VAL A 108 3.65 8.71 3.96
CA VAL A 108 5.08 8.73 3.60
C VAL A 108 5.55 7.32 3.25
N THR A 109 6.27 7.17 2.13
CA THR A 109 6.78 5.87 1.65
C THR A 109 8.12 5.53 2.29
N PHE A 110 8.24 4.27 2.75
CA PHE A 110 9.46 3.70 3.32
C PHE A 110 9.71 2.30 2.75
N PRO A 111 10.98 1.88 2.60
CA PRO A 111 11.30 0.47 2.43
C PRO A 111 10.87 -0.29 3.69
N ALA A 112 10.28 -1.47 3.51
CA ALA A 112 9.77 -2.29 4.59
C ALA A 112 10.10 -3.77 4.37
N VAL A 113 10.15 -4.53 5.45
CA VAL A 113 10.28 -5.99 5.45
C VAL A 113 9.11 -6.61 6.24
N ILE A 114 8.57 -7.70 5.72
CA ILE A 114 7.53 -8.48 6.41
C ILE A 114 8.20 -9.30 7.50
N ASP A 115 7.85 -9.02 8.75
CA ASP A 115 8.47 -9.63 9.93
C ASP A 115 7.42 -10.18 10.91
N THR A 116 7.18 -11.48 10.84
CA THR A 116 6.26 -12.17 11.76
C THR A 116 6.83 -12.32 13.18
N GLY A 117 8.12 -12.07 13.38
CA GLY A 117 8.78 -12.04 14.69
C GLY A 117 8.58 -10.74 15.45
N ALA A 118 8.20 -9.67 14.76
CA ALA A 118 7.89 -8.38 15.38
C ALA A 118 6.41 -8.35 15.83
N THR A 119 6.14 -7.98 17.09
CA THR A 119 4.77 -7.84 17.62
C THR A 119 4.06 -6.64 17.02
N LEU A 120 4.78 -5.53 16.86
CA LEU A 120 4.26 -4.26 16.32
C LEU A 120 4.95 -3.91 15.01
N VAL A 121 4.41 -2.95 14.27
CA VAL A 121 5.17 -2.24 13.24
C VAL A 121 6.30 -1.49 13.93
N VAL A 122 7.55 -1.66 13.46
CA VAL A 122 8.74 -1.07 14.10
C VAL A 122 9.40 -0.07 13.19
N LEU A 123 9.70 1.09 13.75
CA LEU A 123 10.29 2.25 13.10
C LEU A 123 11.57 2.66 13.84
N ASN A 124 12.48 3.33 13.15
CA ASN A 124 13.52 4.13 13.77
C ASN A 124 13.05 5.58 14.01
N TRP A 125 13.89 6.37 14.66
CA TRP A 125 13.58 7.76 15.01
C TRP A 125 13.43 8.65 13.77
N ASP A 126 14.34 8.55 12.81
CA ASP A 126 14.33 9.32 11.57
C ASP A 126 13.02 9.07 10.74
N GLN A 127 12.57 7.81 10.70
CA GLN A 127 11.32 7.45 10.03
C GLN A 127 10.11 8.12 10.70
N ALA A 128 10.09 8.22 12.04
CA ALA A 128 9.03 8.92 12.78
C ALA A 128 9.08 10.43 12.54
N GLU A 129 10.27 11.05 12.57
CA GLU A 129 10.45 12.48 12.28
C GLU A 129 10.00 12.84 10.86
N ARG A 130 10.32 12.03 9.87
CA ARG A 130 9.87 12.23 8.47
C ARG A 130 8.35 12.22 8.30
N MET A 131 7.64 11.59 9.22
CA MET A 131 6.16 11.61 9.28
C MET A 131 5.61 12.75 10.15
N GLY A 132 6.48 13.57 10.76
CA GLY A 132 6.09 14.64 11.67
C GLY A 132 5.60 14.14 13.04
N ILE A 133 5.97 12.93 13.45
CA ILE A 133 5.56 12.34 14.73
C ILE A 133 6.54 12.75 15.84
N ASP A 134 6.08 13.53 16.83
CA ASP A 134 6.83 13.77 18.06
C ASP A 134 6.62 12.60 19.04
N VAL A 135 7.55 11.66 19.00
CA VAL A 135 7.49 10.45 19.84
C VAL A 135 7.70 10.72 21.34
N ARG A 136 8.27 11.87 21.71
CA ARG A 136 8.58 12.21 23.13
C ARG A 136 7.32 12.34 24.00
N GLN A 137 6.17 12.60 23.37
CA GLN A 137 4.86 12.66 24.04
C GLN A 137 4.22 11.28 24.20
N SER A 138 4.84 10.22 23.66
CA SER A 138 4.31 8.87 23.67
C SER A 138 4.83 8.05 24.84
N GLN A 139 4.15 6.96 25.17
CA GLN A 139 4.57 6.06 26.24
C GLN A 139 5.92 5.41 25.91
N ARG A 140 6.93 5.66 26.76
CA ARG A 140 8.24 5.02 26.68
C ARG A 140 8.19 3.64 27.35
N VAL A 141 8.74 2.63 26.69
CA VAL A 141 8.79 1.23 27.15
C VAL A 141 10.18 0.65 26.90
N MET A 142 10.49 -0.46 27.54
CA MET A 142 11.62 -1.31 27.18
C MET A 142 11.10 -2.44 26.28
N THR A 143 11.74 -2.67 25.13
CA THR A 143 11.45 -3.76 24.22
C THR A 143 12.67 -4.66 24.04
N HIS A 144 12.44 -5.89 23.59
CA HIS A 144 13.51 -6.82 23.23
C HIS A 144 13.67 -6.84 21.72
N THR A 145 14.90 -6.57 21.28
CA THR A 145 15.29 -6.63 19.86
C THR A 145 16.29 -7.78 19.65
N ALA A 146 16.57 -8.11 18.41
CA ALA A 146 17.64 -9.08 18.08
C ALA A 146 19.02 -8.66 18.62
N ASN A 147 19.22 -7.35 18.90
CA ASN A 147 20.46 -6.81 19.47
C ASN A 147 20.40 -6.63 21.02
N GLY A 148 19.36 -7.16 21.67
CA GLY A 148 19.13 -7.02 23.11
C GLY A 148 18.04 -6.01 23.47
N PRO A 149 17.90 -5.68 24.78
CA PRO A 149 16.92 -4.70 25.25
C PRO A 149 17.20 -3.30 24.68
N ALA A 150 16.15 -2.63 24.22
CA ALA A 150 16.23 -1.27 23.74
C ALA A 150 15.04 -0.44 24.25
N PRO A 151 15.23 0.86 24.58
CA PRO A 151 14.11 1.74 24.84
C PRO A 151 13.36 2.05 23.54
N ALA A 152 12.03 2.17 23.64
CA ALA A 152 11.16 2.44 22.52
C ALA A 152 9.96 3.27 22.96
N TYR A 153 9.27 3.88 22.00
CA TYR A 153 8.03 4.63 22.20
C TYR A 153 6.88 3.94 21.48
N VAL A 154 5.78 3.71 22.19
CA VAL A 154 4.57 3.13 21.60
C VAL A 154 3.73 4.23 20.99
N ILE A 155 3.40 4.09 19.70
CA ILE A 155 2.60 5.04 18.94
C ILE A 155 1.46 4.32 18.21
N THR A 156 0.56 5.10 17.64
CA THR A 156 -0.45 4.60 16.68
C THR A 156 -0.25 5.31 15.34
N LEU A 157 0.00 4.56 14.29
CA LEU A 157 0.00 5.09 12.93
C LEU A 157 -1.43 5.23 12.44
N ALA A 158 -1.80 6.42 11.96
CA ALA A 158 -3.14 6.66 11.43
C ALA A 158 -3.45 5.77 10.23
N SER A 159 -2.44 5.52 9.38
CA SER A 159 -2.55 4.61 8.25
C SER A 159 -1.25 3.85 8.00
N VAL A 160 -1.37 2.58 7.60
CA VAL A 160 -0.28 1.74 7.10
C VAL A 160 -0.78 1.03 5.85
N GLN A 161 -0.06 1.16 4.74
CA GLN A 161 -0.32 0.41 3.53
C GLN A 161 0.93 -0.38 3.12
N VAL A 162 0.75 -1.65 2.81
CA VAL A 162 1.80 -2.56 2.30
C VAL A 162 1.35 -3.09 0.95
N GLY A 163 2.03 -2.69 -0.11
CA GLY A 163 1.54 -2.92 -1.46
C GLY A 163 0.13 -2.36 -1.63
N GLU A 164 -0.84 -3.25 -1.89
CA GLU A 164 -2.23 -2.88 -2.16
C GLU A 164 -3.15 -2.94 -0.91
N ILE A 165 -2.62 -3.43 0.22
CA ILE A 165 -3.40 -3.61 1.44
C ILE A 165 -3.14 -2.46 2.41
N GLY A 166 -4.20 -1.75 2.78
CA GLY A 166 -4.16 -0.66 3.74
C GLY A 166 -4.97 -0.96 5.00
N LEU A 167 -4.46 -0.50 6.16
CA LEU A 167 -5.12 -0.52 7.46
C LEU A 167 -5.01 0.84 8.13
N LEU A 168 -5.99 1.18 8.96
CA LEU A 168 -5.99 2.38 9.80
C LEU A 168 -5.72 2.03 11.26
N ASN A 169 -5.22 3.02 12.01
CA ASN A 169 -5.00 2.93 13.47
C ASN A 169 -4.13 1.73 13.87
N VAL A 170 -3.00 1.56 13.19
CA VAL A 170 -2.08 0.43 13.42
C VAL A 170 -1.13 0.74 14.56
N PRO A 171 -1.12 -0.05 15.66
CA PRO A 171 -0.13 0.08 16.71
C PRO A 171 1.30 -0.13 16.19
N ALA A 172 2.20 0.74 16.60
CA ALA A 172 3.60 0.71 16.20
C ALA A 172 4.53 1.11 17.36
N MET A 173 5.82 0.88 17.19
CA MET A 173 6.83 1.37 18.10
C MET A 173 7.98 2.03 17.36
N VAL A 174 8.58 3.03 17.98
CA VAL A 174 9.78 3.71 17.50
C VAL A 174 10.92 3.35 18.44
N ILE A 175 11.97 2.70 17.90
CA ILE A 175 13.16 2.32 18.67
C ILE A 175 14.02 3.57 18.88
N GLU A 176 14.44 3.83 20.13
CA GLU A 176 15.35 4.91 20.50
C GLU A 176 16.79 4.52 20.11
N GLY A 177 17.52 5.40 19.42
CA GLY A 177 18.94 5.21 19.08
C GLY A 177 19.24 4.09 18.08
N GLY A 178 18.26 3.71 17.24
CA GLY A 178 18.37 2.59 16.30
C GLY A 178 18.68 2.94 14.84
N ASP A 179 19.02 4.18 14.54
CA ASP A 179 19.02 4.74 13.17
C ASP A 179 19.92 3.99 12.18
N GLU A 180 21.10 3.56 12.59
CA GLU A 180 22.01 2.81 11.72
C GLU A 180 21.66 1.31 11.56
N LYS A 181 20.79 0.76 12.45
CA LYS A 181 20.53 -0.69 12.55
C LYS A 181 19.18 -1.12 12.00
N LEU A 182 18.30 -0.20 11.67
CA LEU A 182 16.97 -0.48 11.11
C LEU A 182 16.78 0.26 9.77
N PRO A 183 17.38 -0.24 8.66
CA PRO A 183 17.34 0.43 7.36
C PRO A 183 15.95 0.38 6.72
N ALA A 184 15.07 -0.51 7.18
CA ALA A 184 13.71 -0.69 6.69
C ALA A 184 12.72 -0.79 7.86
N VAL A 185 11.48 -0.37 7.63
CA VAL A 185 10.37 -0.56 8.57
C VAL A 185 10.12 -2.07 8.72
N LEU A 186 9.89 -2.55 9.96
CA LEU A 186 9.41 -3.91 10.17
C LEU A 186 7.87 -3.90 10.17
N ILE A 187 7.28 -4.63 9.27
CA ILE A 187 5.82 -4.83 9.25
C ILE A 187 5.52 -6.04 10.13
N GLY A 188 5.15 -5.77 11.38
CA GLY A 188 4.91 -6.77 12.41
C GLY A 188 3.44 -7.21 12.53
N MET A 189 3.18 -8.02 13.56
CA MET A 189 1.88 -8.65 13.78
C MET A 189 0.75 -7.68 14.05
N SER A 190 1.02 -6.44 14.49
CA SER A 190 -0.03 -5.41 14.61
C SER A 190 -0.72 -5.10 13.26
N PHE A 191 -0.01 -5.30 12.15
CA PHE A 191 -0.55 -5.25 10.79
C PHE A 191 -0.91 -6.67 10.30
N LEU A 192 0.01 -7.63 10.41
CA LEU A 192 -0.06 -8.93 9.75
C LEU A 192 -1.22 -9.81 10.26
N LYS A 193 -1.67 -9.65 11.51
CA LYS A 193 -2.84 -10.37 12.05
C LYS A 193 -4.17 -10.05 11.34
N HIS A 194 -4.21 -8.97 10.55
CA HIS A 194 -5.39 -8.54 9.78
C HIS A 194 -5.34 -8.96 8.32
N VAL A 195 -4.33 -9.74 7.95
CA VAL A 195 -4.16 -10.28 6.59
C VAL A 195 -3.92 -11.79 6.65
N GLU A 196 -4.44 -12.49 5.67
CA GLU A 196 -4.08 -13.87 5.41
C GLU A 196 -2.76 -13.89 4.65
N MET A 197 -1.81 -14.70 5.11
CA MET A 197 -0.49 -14.85 4.48
C MET A 197 -0.34 -16.24 3.90
N ARG A 198 -0.15 -16.34 2.60
CA ARG A 198 0.09 -17.59 1.90
C ARG A 198 1.45 -17.55 1.21
N ARG A 199 2.37 -18.43 1.64
CA ARG A 199 3.67 -18.58 0.99
C ARG A 199 3.68 -19.79 0.07
N THR A 200 4.14 -19.58 -1.18
CA THR A 200 4.36 -20.63 -2.17
C THR A 200 5.74 -20.41 -2.79
N GLY A 201 6.71 -21.25 -2.37
CA GLY A 201 8.11 -21.10 -2.79
C GLY A 201 8.69 -19.73 -2.40
N GLN A 202 9.06 -18.94 -3.41
CA GLN A 202 9.62 -17.60 -3.26
C GLN A 202 8.56 -16.48 -3.35
N THR A 203 7.29 -16.83 -3.35
CA THR A 203 6.19 -15.87 -3.43
C THR A 203 5.38 -15.89 -2.13
N MET A 204 5.04 -14.71 -1.62
CA MET A 204 4.10 -14.51 -0.53
C MET A 204 2.92 -13.70 -1.03
N THR A 205 1.73 -14.22 -0.88
CA THR A 205 0.49 -13.51 -1.12
C THR A 205 -0.09 -13.05 0.21
N LEU A 206 -0.35 -11.76 0.31
CA LEU A 206 -1.08 -11.15 1.42
C LEU A 206 -2.50 -10.85 0.92
N THR A 207 -3.51 -11.30 1.64
CA THR A 207 -4.92 -11.03 1.32
C THR A 207 -5.57 -10.38 2.53
N ARG A 208 -6.29 -9.27 2.35
CA ARG A 208 -7.00 -8.62 3.45
C ARG A 208 -8.08 -9.56 3.97
N SER A 209 -8.03 -9.87 5.26
CA SER A 209 -9.12 -10.60 5.92
C SER A 209 -10.39 -9.72 5.91
N SER A 210 -11.52 -10.29 5.51
CA SER A 210 -12.81 -9.60 5.64
C SER A 210 -13.04 -9.29 7.13
N PRO A 211 -13.59 -8.13 7.49
CA PRO A 211 -14.04 -7.90 8.86
C PRO A 211 -15.02 -9.00 9.26
N GLN A 212 -14.75 -9.67 10.39
CA GLN A 212 -15.71 -10.56 11.03
C GLN A 212 -16.78 -9.75 11.75
#